data_86c70b27772d4e27ff1be30999a65c77
#
_entry.id   86c70b27772d4e27ff1be30999a65c77
#
_cell.length_a   1.000
_cell.length_b   1.000
_cell.length_c   1.000
_cell.angle_alpha   90.00
_cell.angle_beta   90.00
_cell.angle_gamma   90.00
#
_symmetry.space_group_name_H-M   'P 1'
#
loop_
_entity.id
_entity.type
_entity.pdbx_description
1 polymer ?
#
loop_
_entity_poly.entity_id
_entity_poly.type
_entity_poly.pdbx_seq_one_letter_code
_entity_poly.pdbx_strand_id
1 'polypeptide(L)'
;MTLTAPLTAPRTTRTATLRAQMMKLAERISTPLLPADYLDVIDPLRSGAALRGRIVAINPETRDAVTLVIRPGRGWRGHMPGQYIRIGVDVDGVRQWRAYSLTSPTGRPDGCITITVKAIPDGVVSNYLVRRARVGTVIQLDQAAGEFT
;
A
#
# COMPACT_ATOMS: atom_id res chain seq x y z
N MET A 1 -38.17 38.08 45.18
CA MET A 1 -38.48 36.99 44.23
C MET A 1 -37.59 37.14 43.01
N THR A 2 -36.46 36.42 43.02
CA THR A 2 -35.45 36.56 41.98
C THR A 2 -35.32 35.24 41.27
N LEU A 3 -35.76 35.18 40.00
CA LEU A 3 -35.62 34.02 39.15
C LEU A 3 -34.22 34.05 38.51
N THR A 4 -33.41 33.07 38.84
CA THR A 4 -32.11 32.82 38.23
C THR A 4 -32.29 31.84 37.08
N ALA A 5 -32.01 32.28 35.84
CA ALA A 5 -32.00 31.41 34.66
C ALA A 5 -30.65 30.64 34.59
N PRO A 6 -30.63 29.38 34.16
CA PRO A 6 -29.37 28.66 34.01
C PRO A 6 -28.69 29.04 32.69
N LEU A 7 -27.39 29.31 32.78
CA LEU A 7 -26.48 29.49 31.65
C LEU A 7 -26.35 28.18 30.90
N THR A 8 -26.77 28.15 29.64
CA THR A 8 -26.52 27.09 28.72
C THR A 8 -25.10 27.22 28.18
N ALA A 9 -24.22 26.33 28.51
CA ALA A 9 -22.86 26.26 27.98
C ALA A 9 -22.91 25.91 26.47
N PRO A 10 -22.08 26.55 25.62
CA PRO A 10 -22.06 26.24 24.21
C PRO A 10 -21.41 24.86 23.99
N ARG A 11 -22.13 23.98 23.34
CA ARG A 11 -21.60 22.71 22.80
C ARG A 11 -20.56 23.03 21.75
N THR A 12 -19.29 22.96 22.15
CA THR A 12 -18.17 23.08 21.22
C THR A 12 -18.15 21.85 20.33
N THR A 13 -18.50 22.04 19.11
CA THR A 13 -18.60 21.01 18.08
C THR A 13 -17.22 20.43 17.77
N ARG A 14 -17.05 19.14 18.01
CA ARG A 14 -15.86 18.33 17.63
C ARG A 14 -15.45 18.46 16.16
N THR A 15 -16.35 18.95 15.32
CA THR A 15 -16.15 19.19 13.88
C THR A 15 -15.22 20.36 13.57
N ALA A 16 -15.11 21.36 14.45
CA ALA A 16 -14.21 22.49 14.23
C ALA A 16 -12.72 22.10 14.44
N THR A 17 -12.45 21.15 15.33
CA THR A 17 -11.09 20.69 15.62
C THR A 17 -10.52 19.84 14.49
N LEU A 18 -11.35 19.00 13.86
CA LEU A 18 -10.93 18.20 12.69
C LEU A 18 -10.60 19.09 11.48
N ARG A 19 -11.41 20.12 11.21
CA ARG A 19 -11.13 21.08 10.14
C ARG A 19 -9.85 21.87 10.36
N ALA A 20 -9.58 22.28 11.59
CA ALA A 20 -8.37 23.02 11.94
C ALA A 20 -7.11 22.14 11.82
N GLN A 21 -7.21 20.84 12.13
CA GLN A 21 -6.10 19.90 11.96
C GLN A 21 -5.84 19.58 10.48
N MET A 22 -6.88 19.47 9.67
CA MET A 22 -6.74 19.27 8.22
C MET A 22 -6.15 20.49 7.53
N MET A 23 -6.50 21.70 7.95
CA MET A 23 -5.90 22.93 7.40
C MET A 23 -4.43 23.10 7.79
N LYS A 24 -4.04 22.74 9.01
CA LYS A 24 -2.63 22.75 9.43
C LYS A 24 -1.78 21.71 8.69
N LEU A 25 -2.37 20.60 8.30
CA LEU A 25 -1.69 19.60 7.46
C LEU A 25 -1.51 20.12 6.02
N ALA A 26 -2.50 20.84 5.49
CA ALA A 26 -2.44 21.47 4.16
C ALA A 26 -1.39 22.60 4.08
N GLU A 27 -1.22 23.37 5.16
CA GLU A 27 -0.20 24.45 5.22
C GLU A 27 1.25 23.95 5.29
N ARG A 28 1.47 22.71 5.73
CA ARG A 28 2.81 22.11 5.76
C ARG A 28 3.27 21.58 4.40
N ILE A 29 2.40 21.50 3.43
CA ILE A 29 2.67 21.03 2.08
C ILE A 29 2.70 22.26 1.16
N SER A 30 3.78 23.05 1.24
CA SER A 30 3.96 24.25 0.39
C SER A 30 4.56 23.94 -0.98
N THR A 31 4.59 22.68 -1.40
CA THR A 31 4.90 22.31 -2.78
C THR A 31 3.61 22.06 -3.54
N PRO A 32 3.46 22.54 -4.79
CA PRO A 32 2.30 22.23 -5.61
C PRO A 32 2.28 20.72 -5.90
N LEU A 33 1.55 19.98 -5.08
CA LEU A 33 1.28 18.57 -5.33
C LEU A 33 0.39 18.45 -6.56
N LEU A 34 0.81 17.62 -7.51
CA LEU A 34 -0.05 17.24 -8.63
C LEU A 34 -1.31 16.54 -8.09
N PRO A 35 -2.47 16.59 -8.78
CA PRO A 35 -3.68 15.89 -8.34
C PRO A 35 -3.46 14.41 -8.03
N ALA A 36 -2.51 13.75 -8.71
CA ALA A 36 -2.10 12.37 -8.43
C ALA A 36 -1.49 12.21 -7.04
N ASP A 37 -0.72 13.18 -6.56
CA ASP A 37 -0.09 13.15 -5.24
C ASP A 37 -1.10 13.27 -4.09
N TYR A 38 -2.20 14.00 -4.32
CA TYR A 38 -3.32 14.07 -3.39
C TYR A 38 -4.05 12.73 -3.25
N LEU A 39 -4.20 12.00 -4.36
CA LEU A 39 -4.83 10.69 -4.35
C LEU A 39 -3.97 9.66 -3.62
N ASP A 40 -2.65 9.79 -3.65
CA ASP A 40 -1.71 8.95 -2.90
C ASP A 40 -1.85 9.10 -1.38
N VAL A 41 -2.16 10.29 -0.89
CA VAL A 41 -2.37 10.54 0.55
C VAL A 41 -3.69 9.92 1.02
N ILE A 42 -4.71 9.90 0.17
CA ILE A 42 -6.05 9.41 0.50
C ILE A 42 -6.16 7.90 0.26
N ASP A 43 -5.65 7.43 -0.86
CA ASP A 43 -5.65 6.01 -1.24
C ASP A 43 -4.40 5.71 -2.07
N PRO A 44 -3.37 5.14 -1.45
CA PRO A 44 -2.10 4.84 -2.13
C PRO A 44 -2.24 3.90 -3.34
N LEU A 45 -3.36 3.17 -3.45
CA LEU A 45 -3.63 2.30 -4.59
C LEU A 45 -4.25 3.02 -5.80
N ARG A 46 -4.65 4.28 -5.63
CA ARG A 46 -5.30 5.09 -6.68
C ARG A 46 -4.37 6.02 -7.43
N SER A 47 -3.12 6.09 -7.07
CA SER A 47 -2.15 6.92 -7.78
C SER A 47 -2.09 6.57 -9.26
N GLY A 48 -2.31 7.56 -10.13
CA GLY A 48 -2.39 7.35 -11.58
C GLY A 48 -1.05 7.09 -12.28
N ALA A 49 0.07 7.28 -11.60
CA ALA A 49 1.39 7.27 -12.22
C ALA A 49 2.15 5.94 -12.08
N ALA A 50 1.87 5.14 -11.07
CA ALA A 50 2.54 3.87 -10.82
C ALA A 50 1.58 2.82 -10.27
N LEU A 51 1.68 1.60 -10.78
CA LEU A 51 0.92 0.49 -10.22
C LEU A 51 1.45 0.14 -8.84
N ARG A 52 0.56 -0.01 -7.88
CA ARG A 52 0.87 -0.40 -6.51
C ARG A 52 0.01 -1.56 -6.08
N GLY A 53 0.46 -2.25 -5.04
CA GLY A 53 -0.31 -3.29 -4.39
C GLY A 53 -0.18 -3.20 -2.87
N ARG A 54 -1.19 -3.71 -2.19
CA ARG A 54 -1.19 -3.79 -0.73
C ARG A 54 -1.05 -5.24 -0.32
N ILE A 55 -0.14 -5.52 0.59
CA ILE A 55 -0.03 -6.83 1.23
C ILE A 55 -1.22 -7.00 2.16
N VAL A 56 -2.07 -7.98 1.89
CA VAL A 56 -3.28 -8.27 2.66
C VAL A 56 -3.15 -9.50 3.55
N ALA A 57 -2.20 -10.38 3.25
CA ALA A 57 -1.86 -11.52 4.10
C ALA A 57 -0.38 -11.92 3.91
N ILE A 58 0.21 -12.47 4.95
CA ILE A 58 1.56 -13.02 4.95
C ILE A 58 1.50 -14.40 5.57
N ASN A 59 1.79 -15.41 4.76
CA ASN A 59 1.77 -16.81 5.18
C ASN A 59 3.20 -17.34 5.31
N PRO A 60 3.70 -17.59 6.52
CA PRO A 60 5.02 -18.22 6.69
C PRO A 60 5.04 -19.62 6.07
N GLU A 61 6.04 -19.89 5.24
CA GLU A 61 6.27 -21.21 4.63
C GLU A 61 7.40 -21.94 5.33
N THR A 62 8.51 -21.25 5.55
CA THR A 62 9.66 -21.71 6.28
C THR A 62 10.21 -20.58 7.16
N ARG A 63 11.34 -20.82 7.86
CA ARG A 63 12.00 -19.81 8.68
C ARG A 63 12.38 -18.56 7.87
N ASP A 64 12.71 -18.74 6.60
CA ASP A 64 13.25 -17.71 5.71
C ASP A 64 12.42 -17.49 4.44
N ALA A 65 11.22 -18.07 4.34
CA ALA A 65 10.33 -17.93 3.21
C ALA A 65 8.90 -17.64 3.63
N VAL A 66 8.23 -16.75 2.89
CA VAL A 66 6.83 -16.39 3.08
C VAL A 66 6.09 -16.36 1.75
N THR A 67 4.81 -16.65 1.78
CA THR A 67 3.89 -16.35 0.67
C THR A 67 3.14 -15.07 1.01
N LEU A 68 3.27 -14.08 0.14
CA LEU A 68 2.58 -12.82 0.25
C LEU A 68 1.31 -12.86 -0.61
N VAL A 69 0.19 -12.48 -0.01
CA VAL A 69 -1.05 -12.21 -0.73
C VAL A 69 -1.14 -10.71 -0.93
N ILE A 70 -1.21 -10.29 -2.18
CA ILE A 70 -1.15 -8.89 -2.58
C ILE A 70 -2.44 -8.53 -3.30
N ARG A 71 -3.09 -7.46 -2.89
CA ARG A 71 -4.19 -6.85 -3.63
C ARG A 71 -3.64 -5.76 -4.53
N PRO A 72 -3.63 -5.96 -5.87
CA PRO A 72 -3.18 -4.94 -6.79
C PRO A 72 -4.15 -3.75 -6.86
N GLY A 73 -3.62 -2.59 -7.20
CA GLY A 73 -4.40 -1.40 -7.48
C GLY A 73 -5.13 -1.48 -8.83
N ARG A 74 -5.87 -0.43 -9.16
CA ARG A 74 -6.78 -0.38 -10.32
C ARG A 74 -6.12 -0.57 -11.68
N GLY A 75 -4.84 -0.28 -11.80
CA GLY A 75 -4.11 -0.42 -13.06
C GLY A 75 -3.72 -1.85 -13.41
N TRP A 76 -3.96 -2.81 -12.54
CA TRP A 76 -3.61 -4.21 -12.75
C TRP A 76 -4.46 -4.84 -13.85
N ARG A 77 -3.81 -5.46 -14.83
CA ARG A 77 -4.45 -6.07 -15.99
C ARG A 77 -4.57 -7.60 -15.93
N GLY A 78 -4.24 -8.19 -14.78
CA GLY A 78 -4.23 -9.64 -14.63
C GLY A 78 -2.91 -10.29 -15.08
N HIS A 79 -2.86 -11.62 -15.01
CA HIS A 79 -1.69 -12.39 -15.40
C HIS A 79 -2.10 -13.72 -16.05
N MET A 80 -1.14 -14.33 -16.73
CA MET A 80 -1.24 -15.69 -17.26
C MET A 80 -0.40 -16.63 -16.40
N PRO A 81 -0.71 -17.94 -16.37
CA PRO A 81 0.12 -18.92 -15.66
C PRO A 81 1.59 -18.84 -16.10
N GLY A 82 2.51 -18.93 -15.16
CA GLY A 82 3.94 -18.92 -15.43
C GLY A 82 4.56 -17.53 -15.57
N GLN A 83 3.79 -16.47 -15.55
CA GLN A 83 4.31 -15.11 -15.56
C GLN A 83 4.93 -14.71 -14.22
N TYR A 84 5.76 -13.70 -14.26
CA TYR A 84 6.37 -13.07 -13.08
C TYR A 84 5.92 -11.61 -12.97
N ILE A 85 6.13 -11.05 -11.80
CA ILE A 85 5.91 -9.63 -11.50
C ILE A 85 7.18 -9.03 -10.91
N ARG A 86 7.49 -7.79 -11.25
CA ARG A 86 8.54 -7.04 -10.56
C ARG A 86 7.94 -6.28 -9.40
N ILE A 87 8.59 -6.38 -8.25
CA ILE A 87 8.22 -5.71 -7.01
C ILE A 87 9.29 -4.67 -6.68
N GLY A 88 8.84 -3.44 -6.43
CA GLY A 88 9.67 -2.34 -5.98
C GLY A 88 9.39 -2.01 -4.52
N VAL A 89 10.44 -1.90 -3.73
CA VAL A 89 10.39 -1.47 -2.32
C VAL A 89 11.42 -0.38 -2.08
N ASP A 90 11.10 0.54 -1.20
CA ASP A 90 12.02 1.58 -0.76
C ASP A 90 12.75 1.10 0.49
N VAL A 91 14.05 0.95 0.38
CA VAL A 91 14.93 0.56 1.48
C VAL A 91 16.03 1.61 1.62
N ASP A 92 16.09 2.23 2.80
CA ASP A 92 17.04 3.30 3.12
C ASP A 92 17.01 4.46 2.08
N GLY A 93 15.81 4.83 1.63
CA GLY A 93 15.58 5.90 0.67
C GLY A 93 15.87 5.54 -0.78
N VAL A 94 16.24 4.30 -1.08
CA VAL A 94 16.54 3.82 -2.43
C VAL A 94 15.52 2.77 -2.85
N ARG A 95 14.93 2.96 -4.03
CA ARG A 95 14.00 1.99 -4.61
C ARG A 95 14.75 0.82 -5.23
N GLN A 96 14.43 -0.36 -4.75
CA GLN A 96 15.01 -1.62 -5.21
C GLN A 96 13.92 -2.48 -5.88
N TRP A 97 14.24 -3.09 -7.01
CA TRP A 97 13.33 -3.94 -7.78
C TRP A 97 13.83 -5.37 -7.86
N ARG A 98 12.90 -6.34 -7.74
CA ARG A 98 13.18 -7.77 -7.99
C ARG A 98 11.96 -8.43 -8.62
N ALA A 99 12.22 -9.44 -9.43
CA ALA A 99 11.21 -10.25 -10.08
C ALA A 99 10.86 -11.48 -9.22
N TYR A 100 9.58 -11.80 -9.16
CA TYR A 100 9.05 -12.97 -8.47
C TYR A 100 8.00 -13.64 -9.34
N SER A 101 8.05 -14.97 -9.41
CA SER A 101 7.02 -15.74 -10.10
C SER A 101 5.67 -15.60 -9.40
N LEU A 102 4.63 -15.41 -10.20
CA LEU A 102 3.26 -15.41 -9.69
C LEU A 102 2.84 -16.85 -9.40
N THR A 103 2.40 -17.11 -8.19
CA THR A 103 2.03 -18.45 -7.70
C THR A 103 0.51 -18.64 -7.59
N SER A 104 -0.25 -17.55 -7.70
CA SER A 104 -1.71 -17.63 -7.66
C SER A 104 -2.30 -18.09 -8.99
N PRO A 105 -3.44 -18.80 -8.98
CA PRO A 105 -4.21 -19.02 -10.18
C PRO A 105 -4.70 -17.68 -10.76
N THR A 106 -4.90 -17.65 -12.06
CA THR A 106 -5.51 -16.52 -12.75
C THR A 106 -6.97 -16.35 -12.35
N GLY A 107 -7.44 -15.12 -12.29
CA GLY A 107 -8.85 -14.84 -12.06
C GLY A 107 -9.35 -15.21 -10.67
N ARG A 108 -8.53 -15.08 -9.63
CA ARG A 108 -9.01 -15.26 -8.24
C ARG A 108 -10.19 -14.34 -7.96
N PRO A 109 -11.26 -14.84 -7.30
CA PRO A 109 -12.46 -14.04 -7.01
C PRO A 109 -12.18 -12.80 -6.15
N ASP A 110 -11.16 -12.86 -5.28
CA ASP A 110 -10.75 -11.74 -4.42
C ASP A 110 -9.89 -10.70 -5.14
N GLY A 111 -9.51 -10.95 -6.40
CA GLY A 111 -8.65 -10.08 -7.18
C GLY A 111 -7.19 -10.04 -6.73
N CYS A 112 -6.81 -10.85 -5.75
CA CYS A 112 -5.46 -10.88 -5.20
C CYS A 112 -4.53 -11.76 -6.05
N ILE A 113 -3.24 -11.47 -5.95
CA ILE A 113 -2.16 -12.30 -6.50
C ILE A 113 -1.27 -12.79 -5.37
N THR A 114 -0.55 -13.87 -5.60
CA THR A 114 0.41 -14.39 -4.64
C THR A 114 1.80 -14.56 -5.24
N ILE A 115 2.80 -14.31 -4.41
CA ILE A 115 4.20 -14.63 -4.67
C ILE A 115 4.78 -15.32 -3.46
N THR A 116 5.76 -16.20 -3.67
CA THR A 116 6.53 -16.78 -2.59
C THR A 116 7.94 -16.21 -2.62
N VAL A 117 8.38 -15.64 -1.51
CA VAL A 117 9.65 -14.95 -1.35
C VAL A 117 10.50 -15.70 -0.34
N LYS A 118 11.73 -16.01 -0.72
CA LYS A 118 12.75 -16.54 0.19
C LYS A 118 13.80 -15.45 0.44
N ALA A 119 14.09 -15.18 1.71
CA ALA A 119 15.17 -14.29 2.08
C ALA A 119 16.50 -14.97 1.75
N ILE A 120 17.33 -14.28 0.96
CA ILE A 120 18.67 -14.74 0.60
C ILE A 120 19.71 -13.85 1.25
N PRO A 121 20.93 -14.37 1.56
CA PRO A 121 22.00 -13.52 2.03
C PRO A 121 22.23 -12.33 1.09
N ASP A 122 22.37 -11.13 1.64
CA ASP A 122 22.57 -9.87 0.90
C ASP A 122 21.43 -9.46 -0.04
N GLY A 123 20.31 -10.17 -0.05
CA GLY A 123 19.11 -9.82 -0.83
C GLY A 123 18.33 -8.69 -0.18
N VAL A 124 18.44 -7.47 -0.70
CA VAL A 124 17.78 -6.28 -0.11
C VAL A 124 16.26 -6.42 -0.14
N VAL A 125 15.68 -6.70 -1.30
CA VAL A 125 14.22 -6.80 -1.48
C VAL A 125 13.66 -8.02 -0.76
N SER A 126 14.29 -9.19 -0.90
CA SER A 126 13.82 -10.42 -0.29
C SER A 126 13.83 -10.34 1.25
N ASN A 127 14.88 -9.79 1.85
CA ASN A 127 14.93 -9.58 3.29
C ASN A 127 13.90 -8.56 3.78
N TYR A 128 13.67 -7.49 3.02
CA TYR A 128 12.61 -6.54 3.33
C TYR A 128 11.24 -7.23 3.36
N LEU A 129 10.90 -7.96 2.32
CA LEU A 129 9.59 -8.61 2.17
C LEU A 129 9.36 -9.70 3.22
N VAL A 130 10.39 -10.47 3.56
CA VAL A 130 10.27 -11.58 4.53
C VAL A 130 10.30 -11.08 5.98
N ARG A 131 11.13 -10.08 6.29
CA ARG A 131 11.43 -9.70 7.68
C ARG A 131 10.80 -8.38 8.12
N ARG A 132 10.59 -7.44 7.21
CA ARG A 132 10.17 -6.07 7.54
C ARG A 132 8.76 -5.73 7.08
N ALA A 133 8.30 -6.27 5.95
CA ALA A 133 6.96 -6.03 5.46
C ALA A 133 5.90 -6.58 6.42
N ARG A 134 4.75 -5.92 6.46
CA ARG A 134 3.60 -6.27 7.32
C ARG A 134 2.33 -6.26 6.49
N VAL A 135 1.27 -6.88 7.01
CA VAL A 135 -0.07 -6.72 6.44
C VAL A 135 -0.40 -5.22 6.43
N GLY A 136 -0.86 -4.72 5.29
CA GLY A 136 -1.11 -3.30 5.05
C GLY A 136 0.04 -2.56 4.36
N THR A 137 1.24 -3.13 4.28
CA THR A 137 2.36 -2.53 3.55
C THR A 137 2.00 -2.36 2.07
N VAL A 138 2.26 -1.17 1.54
CA VAL A 138 2.10 -0.85 0.12
C VAL A 138 3.44 -0.99 -0.59
N ILE A 139 3.43 -1.68 -1.71
CA ILE A 139 4.62 -1.93 -2.55
C ILE A 139 4.35 -1.48 -3.98
N GLN A 140 5.40 -1.19 -4.71
CA GLN A 140 5.32 -0.89 -6.14
C GLN A 140 5.25 -2.19 -6.94
N LEU A 141 4.45 -2.19 -7.99
CA LEU A 141 4.28 -3.32 -8.90
C LEU A 141 4.52 -2.88 -10.34
N ASP A 142 5.10 -3.76 -11.15
CA ASP A 142 4.95 -3.69 -12.60
C ASP A 142 3.76 -4.57 -13.04
N GLN A 143 3.39 -4.51 -14.31
CA GLN A 143 2.47 -5.49 -14.89
C GLN A 143 3.14 -6.86 -14.96
N ALA A 144 2.33 -7.92 -14.97
CA ALA A 144 2.85 -9.25 -15.18
C ALA A 144 3.56 -9.35 -16.55
N ALA A 145 4.67 -10.04 -16.55
CA ALA A 145 5.51 -10.23 -17.76
C ALA A 145 5.99 -11.67 -17.85
N GLY A 146 6.54 -12.01 -19.00
CA GLY A 146 7.02 -13.35 -19.34
C GLY A 146 6.14 -14.01 -20.37
N GLU A 147 6.77 -14.53 -21.41
CA GLU A 147 6.13 -15.35 -22.42
C GLU A 147 6.57 -16.79 -22.20
N PHE A 148 5.59 -17.68 -22.09
CA PHE A 148 5.83 -19.12 -22.16
C PHE A 148 5.53 -19.57 -23.59
N THR A 149 6.58 -19.82 -24.32
CA THR A 149 6.51 -20.54 -25.60
C THR A 149 6.73 -22.03 -25.39
#